data_ac3a4843c122a0be4c1988de800bbdce
#
_entry.id   ac3a4843c122a0be4c1988de800bbdce
#
_cell.length_a   1.000
_cell.length_b   1.000
_cell.length_c   1.000
_cell.angle_alpha   90.00
_cell.angle_beta   90.00
_cell.angle_gamma   90.00
#
_symmetry.space_group_name_H-M   'P 1'
#
loop_
_entity.id
_entity.type
_entity.pdbx_description
1 polymer ?
#
loop_
_entity_poly.entity_id
_entity_poly.type
_entity_poly.pdbx_seq_one_letter_code
_entity_poly.pdbx_strand_id
1 'polypeptide(L)' 'FNYYINDLRIDYIIKLLKNDATYLNYDIKNLASLAGFTNAVNFSDNFQRKFEIKPSYFIKMMKENIKTHS' A
#
# COMPACT_ATOMS: atom_id res chain seq x y z
N PHE A 1 17.38 9.43 9.80
CA PHE A 1 16.09 8.92 9.32
C PHE A 1 16.16 8.62 7.85
N ASN A 2 15.88 7.39 7.50
CA ASN A 2 16.07 6.96 6.12
C ASN A 2 14.71 6.79 5.41
N TYR A 3 14.09 7.91 5.08
CA TYR A 3 12.83 7.90 4.35
C TYR A 3 12.96 7.31 2.96
N TYR A 4 14.16 7.37 2.39
CA TYR A 4 14.40 6.84 1.06
C TYR A 4 14.08 5.35 0.97
N ILE A 5 14.55 4.56 1.93
CA ILE A 5 14.27 3.13 1.96
C ILE A 5 12.78 2.87 2.14
N ASN A 6 12.13 3.62 3.04
CA ASN A 6 10.70 3.47 3.26
C ASN A 6 9.88 3.85 2.04
N ASP A 7 10.32 4.89 1.33
CA ASP A 7 9.64 5.29 0.09
C ASP A 7 9.75 4.20 -0.97
N LEU A 8 10.91 3.55 -1.09
CA LEU A 8 11.09 2.44 -2.02
C LEU A 8 10.18 1.26 -1.67
N ARG A 9 10.02 0.99 -0.37
CA ARG A 9 9.12 -0.07 0.08
C ARG A 9 7.68 0.24 -0.29
N ILE A 10 7.26 1.48 -0.12
CA ILE A 10 5.92 1.91 -0.49
C ILE A 10 5.73 1.78 -2.00
N ASP A 11 6.68 2.24 -2.78
CA ASP A 11 6.60 2.14 -4.25
C ASP A 11 6.49 0.68 -4.70
N TYR A 12 7.23 -0.21 -4.04
CA TYR A 12 7.19 -1.63 -4.35
C TYR A 12 5.79 -2.22 -4.14
N ILE A 13 5.17 -1.91 -2.99
CA ILE A 13 3.86 -2.48 -2.72
C ILE A 13 2.79 -1.90 -3.65
N ILE A 14 2.92 -0.63 -4.01
CA ILE A 14 2.00 -0.02 -4.97
C ILE A 14 2.12 -0.70 -6.34
N LYS A 15 3.34 -1.00 -6.76
CA LYS A 15 3.58 -1.70 -8.00
C LYS A 15 2.93 -3.07 -8.00
N LEU A 16 3.04 -3.81 -6.90
CA LEU A 16 2.39 -5.10 -6.76
C LEU A 16 0.87 -4.97 -6.85
N LEU A 17 0.30 -3.98 -6.18
CA LEU A 17 -1.14 -3.75 -6.20
C LEU A 17 -1.66 -3.43 -7.60
N LYS A 18 -0.87 -2.68 -8.37
CA LYS A 18 -1.26 -2.32 -9.73
C LYS A 18 -1.12 -3.50 -10.69
N ASN A 19 -0.13 -4.34 -10.49
CA ASN A 19 0.13 -5.47 -11.39
C ASN A 19 -0.77 -6.66 -11.12
N ASP A 20 -1.21 -6.84 -9.89
CA ASP A 20 -2.03 -7.99 -9.51
C ASP A 20 -3.09 -7.58 -8.51
N ALA A 21 -4.34 -7.55 -8.97
CA ALA A 21 -5.47 -7.14 -8.15
C ALA A 21 -5.71 -8.08 -6.97
N THR A 22 -5.15 -9.28 -6.99
CA THR A 22 -5.29 -10.22 -5.88
C THR A 22 -4.77 -9.61 -4.58
N TYR A 23 -3.71 -8.80 -4.66
CA TYR A 23 -3.14 -8.15 -3.47
C TYR A 23 -4.08 -7.13 -2.84
N LEU A 24 -5.08 -6.66 -3.57
CA LEU A 24 -6.06 -5.73 -3.01
C LEU A 24 -6.94 -6.39 -1.94
N ASN A 25 -6.99 -7.71 -1.92
CA ASN A 25 -7.75 -8.45 -0.92
C ASN A 25 -6.95 -8.76 0.35
N TYR A 26 -5.66 -8.39 0.35
CA TYR A 26 -4.81 -8.63 1.51
C TYR A 26 -5.09 -7.59 2.60
N ASP A 27 -4.94 -8.02 3.86
CA ASP A 27 -5.02 -7.10 4.98
C ASP A 27 -3.85 -6.13 4.96
N ILE A 28 -4.04 -4.96 5.57
CA ILE A 28 -2.96 -3.97 5.68
C ILE A 28 -1.75 -4.59 6.37
N LYS A 29 -1.97 -5.44 7.37
CA LYS A 29 -0.88 -6.13 8.06
C LYS A 29 -0.07 -7.00 7.10
N ASN A 30 -0.74 -7.72 6.22
CA ASN A 30 -0.07 -8.57 5.24
C ASN A 30 0.68 -7.73 4.20
N LEU A 31 0.08 -6.64 3.75
CA LEU A 31 0.72 -5.74 2.81
C LEU A 31 1.96 -5.09 3.40
N ALA A 32 1.89 -4.70 4.68
CA ALA A 32 3.04 -4.15 5.37
C ALA A 32 4.20 -5.15 5.39
N SER A 33 3.90 -6.40 5.68
CA SER A 33 4.90 -7.46 5.70
C SER A 33 5.53 -7.67 4.33
N LEU A 34 4.71 -7.70 3.28
CA LEU A 34 5.20 -7.84 1.92
C LEU A 34 6.10 -6.68 1.51
N ALA A 35 5.77 -5.48 1.97
CA ALA A 35 6.56 -4.29 1.67
C ALA A 35 7.87 -4.22 2.46
N GLY A 36 8.01 -5.05 3.49
CA GLY A 36 9.23 -5.08 4.29
C GLY A 36 9.16 -4.22 5.54
N PHE A 37 7.97 -3.79 5.95
CA PHE A 37 7.81 -3.02 7.18
C PHE A 37 7.68 -3.94 8.39
N THR A 38 8.08 -3.43 9.55
CA THR A 38 8.03 -4.19 10.79
C THR A 38 6.61 -4.49 11.23
N ASN A 39 5.70 -3.52 11.04
CA ASN A 39 4.31 -3.69 11.42
C ASN A 39 3.41 -2.78 10.58
N ALA A 40 2.10 -2.96 10.74
CA ALA A 40 1.13 -2.21 9.95
C ALA A 40 1.14 -0.72 10.28
N VAL A 41 1.44 -0.35 11.52
CA VAL A 41 1.48 1.06 11.92
C VAL A 41 2.59 1.79 11.16
N ASN A 42 3.78 1.20 11.10
CA ASN A 42 4.88 1.80 10.35
C ASN A 42 4.54 1.96 8.88
N PHE A 43 3.92 0.93 8.30
CA PHE A 43 3.50 1.00 6.91
C PHE A 43 2.48 2.13 6.69
N SER A 44 1.46 2.19 7.53
CA SER A 44 0.42 3.21 7.42
C SER A 44 0.99 4.61 7.57
N ASP A 45 1.86 4.81 8.57
CA ASP A 45 2.45 6.13 8.82
C ASP A 45 3.28 6.59 7.63
N ASN A 46 4.11 5.71 7.09
CA ASN A 46 4.95 6.07 5.95
C ASN A 46 4.12 6.29 4.69
N PHE A 47 3.09 5.48 4.49
CA PHE A 47 2.20 5.64 3.35
C PHE A 47 1.48 6.99 3.43
N GLN A 48 0.92 7.31 4.60
CA GLN A 48 0.19 8.57 4.79
C GLN A 48 1.12 9.78 4.64
N ARG A 49 2.36 9.65 5.11
CA ARG A 49 3.35 10.71 4.95
C ARG A 49 3.64 10.97 3.47
N LYS A 50 3.73 9.91 2.67
CA LYS A 50 4.10 10.04 1.26
C LYS A 50 2.93 10.50 0.38
N PHE A 51 1.74 9.98 0.62
CA PHE A 51 0.59 10.22 -0.25
C PHE A 51 -0.51 11.05 0.39
N GLU A 52 -0.40 11.36 1.67
CA GLU A 52 -1.37 12.15 2.44
C GLU A 52 -2.75 11.50 2.54
N ILE A 53 -2.82 10.19 2.30
CA ILE A 53 -4.03 9.39 2.51
C ILE A 53 -3.63 8.07 3.17
N LYS A 54 -4.60 7.44 3.83
CA LYS A 54 -4.34 6.15 4.46
C LYS A 54 -4.29 5.03 3.42
N PRO A 55 -3.47 3.99 3.65
CA PRO A 55 -3.39 2.89 2.70
C PRO A 55 -4.71 2.15 2.51
N SER A 56 -5.53 2.04 3.55
CA SER A 56 -6.83 1.39 3.42
C SER A 56 -7.74 2.15 2.46
N TYR A 57 -7.70 3.47 2.52
CA TYR A 57 -8.47 4.31 1.61
C TYR A 57 -7.97 4.16 0.17
N PHE A 58 -6.67 4.14 0.00
CA PHE A 58 -6.06 3.95 -1.32
C PHE A 58 -6.50 2.63 -1.94
N ILE A 59 -6.49 1.56 -1.14
CA ILE A 59 -6.89 0.23 -1.61
C ILE A 59 -8.38 0.24 -1.99
N LYS A 60 -9.20 0.89 -1.18
CA LYS A 60 -10.63 1.02 -1.48
C LYS A 60 -10.86 1.72 -2.82
N MET A 61 -10.12 2.79 -3.06
CA MET A 61 -10.21 3.52 -4.32
C MET A 61 -9.81 2.65 -5.51
N MET A 62 -8.75 1.86 -5.36
CA MET A 62 -8.33 0.97 -6.43
C MET A 62 -9.37 -0.11 -6.73
N LYS A 63 -9.99 -0.65 -5.69
CA LYS A 63 -11.06 -1.63 -5.88
C LYS A 63 -12.24 -1.03 -6.62
N GLU A 64 -12.61 0.19 -6.29
CA GLU A 64 -13.72 0.86 -6.95
C GLU A 64 -13.40 1.15 -8.41
N ASN A 65 -12.17 1.54 -8.72
CA ASN A 65 -11.75 1.76 -10.10
C ASN A 65 -11.83 0.48 -10.92
N ILE A 66 -11.44 -0.64 -10.35
CA ILE A 66 -11.51 -1.93 -11.03
C ILE A 66 -12.96 -2.27 -11.35
N LYS A 67 -13.87 -2.04 -10.40
CA LYS A 67 -15.30 -2.27 -10.62
C LYS A 67 -15.86 -1.37 -11.71
N THR A 68 -15.38 -0.13 -11.77
CA THR A 68 -15.87 0.83 -12.75
C THR A 68 -15.49 0.42 -14.17
N HIS A 69 -14.34 -0.24 -14.32
CA HIS A 69 -13.84 -0.65 -15.64
C HIS A 69 -14.34 -2.03 -16.08
N SER A 70 -14.96 -2.77 -15.21
CA SER A 70 -15.44 -4.11 -15.54
C SER A 70 -16.87 -4.14 -16.09
#